data_8885e456ad1bc3dead10c4fa64367a87
#
_entry.id   8885e456ad1bc3dead10c4fa64367a87
#
_cell.length_a   1.000
_cell.length_b   1.000
_cell.length_c   1.000
_cell.angle_alpha   90.00
_cell.angle_beta   90.00
_cell.angle_gamma   90.00
#
_symmetry.space_group_name_H-M   'P 1'
#
loop_
_entity.id
_entity.type
_entity.pdbx_description
1 polymer ?
#
loop_
_entity_poly.entity_id
_entity_poly.type
_entity_poly.pdbx_seq_one_letter_code
_entity_poly.pdbx_strand_id
1 'polypeptide(L)'
;MSLSRICCLQSHLRMVSKTSSPTVLRSAPRHRHPVVNLRAISSTALVRDKQAATASTAKPVQKQHDWNRAVSEAEKIVGYPTSFLSLRWLLSDEIANVALHLRKLVGSNHPLLKTAKILIYNGKNNMQAWGLIVLLISKAVGHAPSVPDMEQDKSAGVLHSQRGLAEVTEMIRTSSLVHQGLVNLQPLANAGNELSGDSEMIFGNKIALLSGDYLLGNACLQLAGLKNQELIELISSSVRDLAESNFVGDRDMQNNPLPSKPEPGSARAVSNDDDLGFGDLEDNTQPLNIKDVLGNPEREWSLRHILAAGSLLGKSCQGALILAGQPVKLQKQAYLFGKHLSLAWQACIDMEPFSSPNLSPGDRFSLISAPVLFHLEYDPTLYEEIKKGRESVDNIDYAKIHSEVFKGPGLEKTCNLQKKHSLAAMAVLNELPPSDARTALQNIILAMQDL
;
A
#
# COMPACT_ATOMS: atom_id res chain seq x y z
N MET A 1 4.48 31.36 -15.10
CA MET A 1 3.09 31.79 -15.37
C MET A 1 2.35 31.91 -14.05
N SER A 2 1.77 33.05 -13.84
CA SER A 2 1.41 33.77 -12.63
C SER A 2 0.34 33.12 -11.73
N LEU A 3 0.54 33.23 -10.44
CA LEU A 3 -0.31 32.85 -9.27
C LEU A 3 -1.72 33.53 -9.21
N SER A 4 -2.18 34.18 -10.27
CA SER A 4 -3.41 34.98 -10.25
C SER A 4 -4.71 34.25 -10.63
N ARG A 5 -4.69 32.92 -10.85
CA ARG A 5 -5.90 32.16 -11.21
C ARG A 5 -6.53 31.30 -10.10
N ILE A 6 -5.94 31.28 -8.90
CA ILE A 6 -6.49 30.52 -7.75
C ILE A 6 -7.47 31.35 -6.90
N CYS A 7 -7.49 32.67 -7.05
CA CYS A 7 -8.36 33.55 -6.25
C CYS A 7 -9.81 33.70 -6.75
N CYS A 8 -10.17 33.12 -7.90
CA CYS A 8 -11.51 33.35 -8.49
C CYS A 8 -12.58 32.31 -8.13
N LEU A 9 -12.22 31.23 -7.40
CA LEU A 9 -13.17 30.18 -6.99
C LEU A 9 -13.75 30.37 -5.58
N GLN A 10 -13.25 31.33 -4.80
CA GLN A 10 -13.75 31.60 -3.44
C GLN A 10 -14.92 32.59 -3.38
N SER A 11 -15.29 33.28 -4.47
CA SER A 11 -16.34 34.32 -4.47
C SER A 11 -17.74 33.80 -4.79
N HIS A 12 -17.94 32.54 -5.22
CA HIS A 12 -19.28 32.03 -5.57
C HIS A 12 -19.98 31.18 -4.49
N LEU A 13 -19.34 30.92 -3.32
CA LEU A 13 -19.94 30.14 -2.24
C LEU A 13 -20.52 30.96 -1.07
N ARG A 14 -20.61 32.29 -1.19
CA ARG A 14 -21.11 33.17 -0.11
C ARG A 14 -22.51 33.77 -0.33
N MET A 15 -23.30 33.28 -1.27
CA MET A 15 -24.61 33.90 -1.56
C MET A 15 -25.82 32.95 -1.49
N VAL A 16 -25.82 31.94 -0.62
CA VAL A 16 -27.09 31.25 -0.25
C VAL A 16 -27.05 30.89 1.23
N SER A 17 -27.31 31.87 2.07
CA SER A 17 -27.81 31.60 3.44
C SER A 17 -28.39 32.87 4.04
N LYS A 18 -29.65 33.20 3.72
CA LYS A 18 -30.56 33.97 4.58
C LYS A 18 -31.99 33.66 4.17
N THR A 19 -32.70 33.19 5.14
CA THR A 19 -34.13 33.21 5.48
C THR A 19 -34.75 31.87 5.70
N SER A 20 -35.04 31.52 6.95
CA SER A 20 -36.40 31.40 7.50
C SER A 20 -36.40 30.76 8.88
N SER A 21 -37.19 31.35 9.74
CA SER A 21 -37.38 31.07 11.16
C SER A 21 -38.17 29.79 11.46
N PRO A 22 -38.23 29.34 12.73
CA PRO A 22 -38.61 27.99 13.13
C PRO A 22 -40.11 27.80 13.26
N THR A 23 -40.62 26.68 12.76
CA THR A 23 -41.97 26.20 13.06
C THR A 23 -41.91 25.03 14.00
N VAL A 24 -42.52 25.20 15.15
CA VAL A 24 -42.75 24.16 16.19
C VAL A 24 -43.72 23.13 15.62
N LEU A 25 -43.33 21.85 15.67
CA LEU A 25 -44.25 20.74 15.46
C LEU A 25 -44.10 19.62 16.50
N ARG A 26 -45.25 19.29 17.02
CA ARG A 26 -45.62 18.39 18.09
C ARG A 26 -45.08 16.96 17.94
N SER A 27 -44.86 16.37 19.09
CA SER A 27 -44.61 14.95 19.35
C SER A 27 -45.70 14.01 18.82
N ALA A 28 -45.31 12.88 18.21
CA ALA A 28 -46.13 11.70 18.00
C ALA A 28 -45.31 10.42 18.27
N PRO A 29 -45.93 9.27 18.57
CA PRO A 29 -45.43 8.31 19.55
C PRO A 29 -44.50 7.23 18.99
N ARG A 30 -43.69 6.72 19.94
CA ARG A 30 -42.72 5.62 19.73
C ARG A 30 -43.43 4.31 19.34
N HIS A 31 -43.14 3.81 18.14
CA HIS A 31 -43.33 2.40 17.80
C HIS A 31 -42.05 1.60 18.14
N ARG A 32 -42.20 0.63 19.03
CA ARG A 32 -41.20 -0.38 19.36
C ARG A 32 -41.17 -1.39 18.20
N HIS A 33 -40.01 -1.63 17.62
CA HIS A 33 -39.73 -2.80 16.78
C HIS A 33 -39.06 -3.90 17.59
N PRO A 34 -39.36 -5.18 17.29
CA PRO A 34 -38.93 -6.30 18.13
C PRO A 34 -37.48 -6.67 17.89
N VAL A 35 -36.82 -7.01 19.00
CA VAL A 35 -35.48 -7.60 19.05
C VAL A 35 -35.55 -9.02 18.47
N VAL A 36 -34.84 -9.26 17.37
CA VAL A 36 -34.64 -10.63 16.84
C VAL A 36 -33.44 -11.24 17.53
N ASN A 37 -33.72 -12.20 18.42
CA ASN A 37 -32.74 -13.09 19.02
C ASN A 37 -32.22 -14.09 17.98
N LEU A 38 -30.96 -14.00 17.61
CA LEU A 38 -30.25 -15.06 16.92
C LEU A 38 -29.72 -16.07 17.92
N ARG A 39 -30.49 -17.15 18.14
CA ARG A 39 -30.03 -18.33 18.85
C ARG A 39 -29.09 -19.17 17.99
N ALA A 40 -28.03 -19.61 18.67
CA ALA A 40 -27.04 -20.56 18.24
C ALA A 40 -27.64 -21.82 17.59
N ILE A 41 -27.05 -22.27 16.49
CA ILE A 41 -27.26 -23.61 15.95
C ILE A 41 -26.12 -24.49 16.46
N SER A 42 -26.50 -25.43 17.31
CA SER A 42 -25.68 -26.44 17.92
C SER A 42 -25.25 -27.51 16.91
N SER A 43 -23.98 -27.87 16.97
CA SER A 43 -23.37 -29.00 16.29
C SER A 43 -23.92 -30.33 16.81
N THR A 44 -24.30 -31.22 15.92
CA THR A 44 -24.48 -32.65 16.23
C THR A 44 -23.26 -33.44 15.77
N ALA A 45 -22.70 -34.15 16.72
CA ALA A 45 -21.62 -35.11 16.59
C ALA A 45 -22.07 -36.37 15.83
N LEU A 46 -21.19 -36.92 15.03
CA LEU A 46 -21.22 -38.31 14.62
C LEU A 46 -19.88 -38.98 14.94
N VAL A 47 -20.02 -40.11 15.65
CA VAL A 47 -19.00 -40.93 16.29
C VAL A 47 -18.62 -42.10 15.37
N ARG A 48 -17.33 -42.46 15.45
CA ARG A 48 -16.66 -43.77 15.11
C ARG A 48 -16.30 -44.02 13.64
N ASP A 49 -14.98 -44.23 13.42
CA ASP A 49 -14.43 -45.60 13.49
C ASP A 49 -12.92 -45.58 13.72
N LYS A 50 -12.46 -46.55 14.54
CA LYS A 50 -11.07 -46.86 14.82
C LYS A 50 -10.52 -47.73 13.72
N GLN A 51 -9.35 -47.40 13.13
CA GLN A 51 -8.44 -48.38 12.60
C GLN A 51 -6.96 -47.95 12.76
N ALA A 52 -6.26 -48.88 13.25
CA ALA A 52 -4.87 -49.22 13.47
C ALA A 52 -3.76 -48.25 13.02
N ALA A 53 -2.85 -48.04 13.95
CA ALA A 53 -1.55 -47.43 13.83
C ALA A 53 -0.62 -48.14 12.83
N THR A 54 -0.10 -47.37 11.86
CA THR A 54 1.21 -47.61 11.28
C THR A 54 2.08 -46.40 11.58
N ALA A 55 3.18 -46.62 12.30
CA ALA A 55 4.14 -45.57 12.63
C ALA A 55 4.82 -45.09 11.33
N SER A 56 4.36 -43.94 10.83
CA SER A 56 5.05 -43.14 9.84
C SER A 56 5.92 -42.14 10.58
N THR A 57 7.23 -42.17 10.36
CA THR A 57 8.21 -41.19 10.80
C THR A 57 7.80 -39.82 10.25
N ALA A 58 7.04 -39.06 11.03
CA ALA A 58 6.68 -37.71 10.71
C ALA A 58 7.94 -36.84 10.72
N LYS A 59 8.34 -36.34 9.54
CA LYS A 59 9.24 -35.19 9.43
C LYS A 59 8.69 -34.07 10.31
N PRO A 60 9.54 -33.31 11.03
CA PRO A 60 9.05 -32.18 11.81
C PRO A 60 8.29 -31.25 10.87
N VAL A 61 7.01 -31.05 11.15
CA VAL A 61 6.18 -30.05 10.47
C VAL A 61 6.80 -28.71 10.84
N GLN A 62 7.49 -28.11 9.88
CA GLN A 62 7.99 -26.75 9.99
C GLN A 62 6.75 -25.89 10.24
N LYS A 63 6.69 -25.22 11.38
CA LYS A 63 5.58 -24.32 11.71
C LYS A 63 5.58 -23.22 10.67
N GLN A 64 4.64 -23.30 9.72
CA GLN A 64 4.38 -22.26 8.77
C GLN A 64 3.95 -20.99 9.54
N HIS A 65 4.66 -19.89 9.34
CA HIS A 65 4.33 -18.63 9.98
C HIS A 65 3.05 -18.08 9.35
N ASP A 66 1.99 -17.99 10.14
CA ASP A 66 0.71 -17.45 9.69
C ASP A 66 0.74 -15.90 9.76
N TRP A 67 0.60 -15.25 8.61
CA TRP A 67 0.56 -13.80 8.47
C TRP A 67 -0.48 -13.13 9.38
N ASN A 68 -1.72 -13.62 9.39
CA ASN A 68 -2.80 -13.04 10.19
C ASN A 68 -2.50 -13.13 11.68
N ARG A 69 -1.88 -14.23 12.10
CA ARG A 69 -1.44 -14.42 13.48
C ARG A 69 -0.32 -13.45 13.84
N ALA A 70 0.70 -13.30 12.99
CA ALA A 70 1.82 -12.38 13.21
C ALA A 70 1.33 -10.92 13.37
N VAL A 71 0.43 -10.47 12.49
CA VAL A 71 -0.16 -9.12 12.57
C VAL A 71 -1.01 -8.97 13.83
N SER A 72 -1.87 -9.94 14.16
CA SER A 72 -2.72 -9.88 15.36
C SER A 72 -1.91 -9.87 16.67
N GLU A 73 -0.82 -10.64 16.74
CA GLU A 73 0.09 -10.62 17.90
C GLU A 73 0.83 -9.27 17.99
N ALA A 74 1.25 -8.71 16.85
CA ALA A 74 1.89 -7.41 16.80
C ALA A 74 0.97 -6.26 17.25
N GLU A 75 -0.30 -6.27 16.85
CA GLU A 75 -1.30 -5.27 17.30
C GLU A 75 -1.51 -5.31 18.83
N LYS A 76 -1.48 -6.49 19.43
CA LYS A 76 -1.58 -6.63 20.90
C LYS A 76 -0.37 -6.02 21.62
N ILE A 77 0.83 -6.12 21.01
CA ILE A 77 2.06 -5.54 21.57
C ILE A 77 1.98 -4.02 21.58
N VAL A 78 1.47 -3.42 20.50
CA VAL A 78 1.31 -1.97 20.41
C VAL A 78 0.13 -1.47 21.26
N GLY A 79 -0.87 -2.33 21.50
CA GLY A 79 -2.09 -1.96 22.24
C GLY A 79 -3.01 -1.00 21.49
N TYR A 80 -2.86 -0.90 20.19
CA TYR A 80 -3.63 0.00 19.31
C TYR A 80 -4.10 -0.75 18.07
N PRO A 81 -5.42 -0.78 17.78
CA PRO A 81 -5.95 -1.49 16.63
C PRO A 81 -5.63 -0.73 15.32
N THR A 82 -4.54 -1.09 14.69
CA THR A 82 -4.03 -0.44 13.48
C THR A 82 -4.70 -0.94 12.21
N SER A 83 -5.19 -2.18 12.19
CA SER A 83 -5.88 -2.78 11.04
C SER A 83 -7.14 -2.05 10.60
N PHE A 84 -7.70 -1.18 11.44
CA PHE A 84 -8.87 -0.37 11.12
C PHE A 84 -8.58 1.11 10.88
N LEU A 85 -7.30 1.54 10.91
CA LEU A 85 -6.98 2.96 10.76
C LEU A 85 -7.48 3.54 9.44
N SER A 86 -7.16 2.90 8.33
CA SER A 86 -7.61 3.33 7.00
C SER A 86 -9.14 3.28 6.88
N LEU A 87 -9.78 2.26 7.46
CA LEU A 87 -11.22 2.10 7.46
C LEU A 87 -11.92 3.13 8.34
N ARG A 88 -11.36 3.44 9.52
CA ARG A 88 -11.87 4.47 10.42
C ARG A 88 -11.99 5.82 9.74
N TRP A 89 -11.00 6.20 8.94
CA TRP A 89 -11.03 7.45 8.19
C TRP A 89 -12.04 7.43 7.05
N LEU A 90 -12.20 6.30 6.36
CA LEU A 90 -13.21 6.15 5.30
C LEU A 90 -14.65 6.06 5.83
N LEU A 91 -14.83 5.66 7.10
CA LEU A 91 -16.13 5.49 7.75
C LEU A 91 -16.42 6.54 8.84
N SER A 92 -15.55 7.54 8.99
CA SER A 92 -15.79 8.63 9.94
C SER A 92 -17.09 9.38 9.60
N ASP A 93 -17.74 9.93 10.60
CA ASP A 93 -18.98 10.70 10.41
C ASP A 93 -18.78 11.90 9.48
N GLU A 94 -17.56 12.43 9.42
CA GLU A 94 -17.16 13.51 8.49
C GLU A 94 -17.21 13.07 7.03
N ILE A 95 -17.03 11.77 6.75
CA ILE A 95 -17.13 11.16 5.42
C ILE A 95 -18.42 10.33 5.28
N ALA A 96 -19.38 10.43 6.18
CA ALA A 96 -20.64 9.67 6.08
C ALA A 96 -21.33 9.86 4.72
N ASN A 97 -21.21 11.05 4.14
CA ASN A 97 -21.69 11.33 2.78
C ASN A 97 -20.92 10.52 1.72
N VAL A 98 -19.61 10.30 1.86
CA VAL A 98 -18.83 9.49 0.95
C VAL A 98 -19.25 8.02 1.06
N ALA A 99 -19.47 7.51 2.28
CA ALA A 99 -19.97 6.15 2.49
C ALA A 99 -21.36 5.94 1.85
N LEU A 100 -22.24 6.94 1.90
CA LEU A 100 -23.53 6.91 1.20
C LEU A 100 -23.37 6.87 -0.32
N HIS A 101 -22.37 7.58 -0.86
CA HIS A 101 -22.09 7.57 -2.29
C HIS A 101 -21.42 6.27 -2.74
N LEU A 102 -20.52 5.71 -1.92
CA LEU A 102 -19.94 4.38 -2.17
C LEU A 102 -21.02 3.28 -2.24
N ARG A 103 -22.09 3.39 -1.44
CA ARG A 103 -23.23 2.46 -1.52
C ARG A 103 -23.95 2.49 -2.87
N LYS A 104 -23.96 3.63 -3.56
CA LYS A 104 -24.56 3.75 -4.91
C LYS A 104 -23.72 3.03 -5.97
N LEU A 105 -22.44 2.78 -5.71
CA LEU A 105 -21.57 1.99 -6.60
C LEU A 105 -21.68 0.50 -6.36
N VAL A 106 -22.40 0.05 -5.33
CA VAL A 106 -22.61 -1.38 -5.07
C VAL A 106 -23.38 -2.00 -6.22
N GLY A 107 -22.75 -2.94 -6.91
CA GLY A 107 -23.28 -3.55 -8.13
C GLY A 107 -22.58 -3.07 -9.41
N SER A 108 -21.84 -1.97 -9.37
CA SER A 108 -20.98 -1.56 -10.49
C SER A 108 -19.64 -2.33 -10.50
N ASN A 109 -18.98 -2.35 -11.66
CA ASN A 109 -17.63 -2.93 -11.81
C ASN A 109 -16.50 -1.93 -11.53
N HIS A 110 -16.78 -0.81 -10.88
CA HIS A 110 -15.76 0.23 -10.64
C HIS A 110 -14.65 -0.28 -9.72
N PRO A 111 -13.34 -0.10 -10.06
CA PRO A 111 -12.21 -0.57 -9.27
C PRO A 111 -12.18 -0.07 -7.84
N LEU A 112 -12.74 1.11 -7.56
CA LEU A 112 -12.88 1.65 -6.20
C LEU A 112 -13.59 0.66 -5.25
N LEU A 113 -14.55 -0.12 -5.73
CA LEU A 113 -15.19 -1.16 -4.90
C LEU A 113 -14.24 -2.32 -4.60
N LYS A 114 -13.36 -2.68 -5.55
CA LYS A 114 -12.31 -3.68 -5.32
C LYS A 114 -11.33 -3.16 -4.27
N THR A 115 -10.88 -1.91 -4.39
CA THR A 115 -10.03 -1.24 -3.40
C THR A 115 -10.71 -1.19 -2.03
N ALA A 116 -11.98 -0.78 -1.96
CA ALA A 116 -12.73 -0.75 -0.70
C ALA A 116 -12.88 -2.16 -0.08
N LYS A 117 -13.10 -3.20 -0.88
CA LYS A 117 -13.13 -4.59 -0.40
C LYS A 117 -11.77 -5.02 0.16
N ILE A 118 -10.67 -4.69 -0.53
CA ILE A 118 -9.31 -4.97 -0.05
C ILE A 118 -9.06 -4.25 1.27
N LEU A 119 -9.52 -3.03 1.43
CA LEU A 119 -9.41 -2.24 2.66
C LEU A 119 -10.27 -2.78 3.81
N ILE A 120 -11.40 -3.42 3.52
CA ILE A 120 -12.33 -3.97 4.53
C ILE A 120 -12.00 -5.42 4.90
N TYR A 121 -11.71 -6.25 3.91
CA TYR A 121 -11.42 -7.65 4.14
C TYR A 121 -9.90 -7.84 4.19
N ASN A 122 -9.38 -8.03 5.40
CA ASN A 122 -7.98 -8.42 5.62
C ASN A 122 -7.71 -9.80 5.01
N GLY A 123 -7.60 -9.86 3.67
CA GLY A 123 -7.12 -11.05 2.98
C GLY A 123 -5.63 -11.25 3.21
N LYS A 124 -5.11 -12.45 2.90
CA LYS A 124 -3.69 -12.81 3.05
C LYS A 124 -2.73 -11.79 2.41
N ASN A 125 -3.20 -11.02 1.44
CA ASN A 125 -2.39 -10.10 0.64
C ASN A 125 -2.51 -8.63 1.06
N ASN A 126 -3.11 -8.35 2.21
CA ASN A 126 -3.33 -7.00 2.65
C ASN A 126 -2.33 -6.58 3.73
N MET A 127 -1.19 -6.05 3.33
CA MET A 127 -0.31 -5.34 4.26
C MET A 127 -0.87 -3.93 4.55
N GLN A 128 -2.07 -3.87 5.15
CA GLN A 128 -2.66 -2.62 5.65
C GLN A 128 -2.04 -2.15 6.98
N ALA A 129 -0.90 -2.69 7.32
CA ALA A 129 -0.31 -2.51 8.63
C ALA A 129 0.88 -1.52 8.61
N TRP A 130 0.89 -0.53 7.73
CA TRP A 130 2.01 0.42 7.69
C TRP A 130 2.09 1.25 8.96
N GLY A 131 0.94 1.72 9.46
CA GLY A 131 0.88 2.37 10.78
C GLY A 131 1.34 1.45 11.90
N LEU A 132 1.03 0.15 11.84
CA LEU A 132 1.52 -0.84 12.80
C LEU A 132 3.05 -0.96 12.74
N ILE A 133 3.64 -1.02 11.53
CA ILE A 133 5.09 -1.07 11.36
C ILE A 133 5.75 0.17 11.96
N VAL A 134 5.20 1.37 11.69
CA VAL A 134 5.69 2.63 12.27
C VAL A 134 5.62 2.61 13.80
N LEU A 135 4.57 2.10 14.39
CA LEU A 135 4.43 1.99 15.84
C LEU A 135 5.33 0.90 16.45
N LEU A 136 5.52 -0.21 15.76
CA LEU A 136 6.42 -1.28 16.22
C LEU A 136 7.88 -0.84 16.21
N ILE A 137 8.35 -0.15 15.15
CA ILE A 137 9.71 0.38 15.12
C ILE A 137 9.92 1.45 16.18
N SER A 138 8.90 2.31 16.40
CA SER A 138 8.90 3.29 17.49
C SER A 138 9.12 2.63 18.85
N LYS A 139 8.36 1.57 19.12
CA LYS A 139 8.42 0.81 20.38
C LYS A 139 9.71 0.01 20.52
N ALA A 140 10.23 -0.55 19.41
CA ALA A 140 11.45 -1.35 19.41
C ALA A 140 12.69 -0.51 19.75
N VAL A 141 12.73 0.74 19.27
CA VAL A 141 13.85 1.66 19.49
C VAL A 141 13.66 2.50 20.77
N GLY A 142 12.40 2.84 21.10
CA GLY A 142 12.08 3.72 22.22
C GLY A 142 12.37 5.20 21.89
N HIS A 143 12.34 6.04 22.91
CA HIS A 143 12.57 7.49 22.80
C HIS A 143 13.80 7.92 23.62
N ALA A 144 14.39 9.07 23.24
CA ALA A 144 15.48 9.67 23.96
C ALA A 144 15.02 10.19 25.34
N PRO A 145 15.91 10.23 26.35
CA PRO A 145 15.58 10.76 27.67
C PRO A 145 15.15 12.23 27.68
N SER A 146 15.48 12.97 26.64
CA SER A 146 15.11 14.39 26.47
C SER A 146 13.64 14.61 26.09
N VAL A 147 12.91 13.55 25.72
CA VAL A 147 11.49 13.64 25.34
C VAL A 147 10.62 13.81 26.58
N PRO A 148 9.76 14.85 26.66
CA PRO A 148 8.92 15.10 27.82
C PRO A 148 7.94 13.94 28.12
N ASP A 149 7.72 13.67 29.40
CA ASP A 149 6.77 12.62 29.87
C ASP A 149 5.33 12.81 29.35
N MET A 150 4.93 14.05 29.11
CA MET A 150 3.58 14.37 28.57
C MET A 150 3.38 13.90 27.14
N GLU A 151 4.46 13.72 26.37
CA GLU A 151 4.40 13.19 24.99
C GLU A 151 4.26 11.66 24.96
N GLN A 152 4.48 10.98 26.09
CA GLN A 152 4.51 9.54 26.17
C GLN A 152 3.12 8.96 26.41
N ASP A 153 2.67 8.09 25.50
CA ASP A 153 1.58 7.17 25.80
C ASP A 153 2.13 5.94 26.54
N LYS A 154 2.14 6.03 27.89
CA LYS A 154 2.70 4.99 28.75
C LYS A 154 2.04 3.63 28.59
N SER A 155 0.79 3.59 28.12
CA SER A 155 0.05 2.34 27.92
C SER A 155 0.52 1.62 26.63
N ALA A 156 0.80 2.36 25.58
CA ALA A 156 1.27 1.83 24.31
C ALA A 156 2.80 1.74 24.21
N GLY A 157 3.54 2.50 25.04
CA GLY A 157 4.99 2.58 25.00
C GLY A 157 5.53 3.30 23.77
N VAL A 158 4.76 4.26 23.24
CA VAL A 158 5.09 5.13 22.10
C VAL A 158 4.69 6.57 22.40
N LEU A 159 5.11 7.53 21.57
CA LEU A 159 4.73 8.94 21.73
C LEU A 159 3.36 9.20 21.07
N HIS A 160 2.64 10.21 21.57
CA HIS A 160 1.40 10.67 20.93
C HIS A 160 1.66 11.19 19.52
N SER A 161 2.79 11.87 19.30
CA SER A 161 3.23 12.32 17.97
C SER A 161 3.55 11.16 17.02
N GLN A 162 4.13 10.05 17.50
CA GLN A 162 4.36 8.84 16.69
C GLN A 162 3.04 8.16 16.29
N ARG A 163 2.02 8.17 17.16
CA ARG A 163 0.67 7.71 16.78
C ARG A 163 0.07 8.58 15.69
N GLY A 164 0.18 9.91 15.83
CA GLY A 164 -0.26 10.84 14.79
C GLY A 164 0.45 10.59 13.46
N LEU A 165 1.76 10.32 13.49
CA LEU A 165 2.50 9.97 12.26
C LEU A 165 2.05 8.65 11.65
N ALA A 166 1.76 7.63 12.46
CA ALA A 166 1.21 6.35 11.96
C ALA A 166 -0.14 6.56 11.25
N GLU A 167 -1.00 7.41 11.80
CA GLU A 167 -2.27 7.78 11.17
C GLU A 167 -2.05 8.56 9.85
N VAL A 168 -1.14 9.52 9.83
CA VAL A 168 -0.75 10.28 8.62
C VAL A 168 -0.26 9.32 7.53
N THR A 169 0.61 8.36 7.89
CA THR A 169 1.14 7.35 6.96
C THR A 169 0.01 6.55 6.32
N GLU A 170 -0.95 6.08 7.12
CA GLU A 170 -2.11 5.31 6.61
C GLU A 170 -3.03 6.16 5.74
N MET A 171 -3.26 7.43 6.08
CA MET A 171 -4.07 8.34 5.25
C MET A 171 -3.43 8.58 3.88
N ILE A 172 -2.12 8.86 3.83
CA ILE A 172 -1.40 9.07 2.57
C ILE A 172 -1.45 7.81 1.72
N ARG A 173 -1.16 6.64 2.32
CA ARG A 173 -1.23 5.36 1.63
C ARG A 173 -2.63 5.06 1.09
N THR A 174 -3.66 5.23 1.92
CA THR A 174 -5.05 4.98 1.53
C THR A 174 -5.49 5.93 0.42
N SER A 175 -5.10 7.21 0.48
CA SER A 175 -5.33 8.18 -0.59
C SER A 175 -4.73 7.70 -1.91
N SER A 176 -3.45 7.27 -1.90
CA SER A 176 -2.78 6.74 -3.08
C SER A 176 -3.49 5.52 -3.67
N LEU A 177 -3.90 4.55 -2.83
CA LEU A 177 -4.64 3.37 -3.27
C LEU A 177 -6.02 3.71 -3.86
N VAL A 178 -6.69 4.71 -3.31
CA VAL A 178 -7.98 5.19 -3.82
C VAL A 178 -7.80 5.87 -5.18
N HIS A 179 -6.75 6.69 -5.34
CA HIS A 179 -6.43 7.34 -6.62
C HIS A 179 -6.01 6.32 -7.70
N GLN A 180 -5.33 5.24 -7.35
CA GLN A 180 -5.03 4.14 -8.29
C GLN A 180 -6.28 3.43 -8.79
N GLY A 181 -7.42 3.57 -8.11
CA GLY A 181 -8.72 3.05 -8.56
C GLY A 181 -9.42 3.91 -9.62
N LEU A 182 -8.82 5.01 -10.10
CA LEU A 182 -9.36 5.81 -11.19
C LEU A 182 -9.31 5.04 -12.51
N VAL A 183 -10.41 5.09 -13.26
CA VAL A 183 -10.55 4.43 -14.57
C VAL A 183 -10.37 5.45 -15.68
N ASN A 184 -9.54 5.14 -16.65
CA ASN A 184 -9.39 5.94 -17.85
C ASN A 184 -10.58 5.65 -18.78
N LEU A 185 -11.43 6.65 -18.99
CA LEU A 185 -12.58 6.56 -19.86
C LEU A 185 -12.21 7.04 -21.25
N GLN A 186 -12.57 6.26 -22.28
CA GLN A 186 -12.43 6.67 -23.67
C GLN A 186 -13.37 7.85 -23.96
N PRO A 187 -12.94 8.86 -24.76
CA PRO A 187 -13.86 9.90 -25.23
C PRO A 187 -15.02 9.26 -25.98
N LEU A 188 -16.25 9.68 -25.70
CA LEU A 188 -17.50 9.21 -26.30
C LEU A 188 -17.56 9.56 -27.80
N ALA A 189 -16.72 8.96 -28.63
CA ALA A 189 -16.75 9.20 -30.09
C ALA A 189 -17.93 8.49 -30.80
N ASN A 190 -18.55 7.46 -30.18
CA ASN A 190 -19.63 6.66 -30.80
C ASN A 190 -20.70 6.24 -29.79
N ALA A 191 -21.28 7.18 -29.03
CA ALA A 191 -22.30 6.89 -28.04
C ALA A 191 -23.66 6.56 -28.67
N GLY A 192 -23.79 5.34 -29.18
CA GLY A 192 -25.08 4.71 -29.44
C GLY A 192 -25.37 3.71 -28.33
N ASN A 193 -26.28 4.02 -27.41
CA ASN A 193 -26.98 3.13 -26.46
C ASN A 193 -26.26 2.52 -25.23
N GLU A 194 -25.03 2.87 -24.84
CA GLU A 194 -24.41 2.34 -23.60
C GLU A 194 -24.27 3.39 -22.48
N LEU A 195 -25.23 4.29 -22.34
CA LEU A 195 -25.18 5.45 -21.42
C LEU A 195 -25.17 5.13 -19.93
N SER A 196 -25.53 3.91 -19.49
CA SER A 196 -25.62 3.61 -18.05
C SER A 196 -24.29 3.22 -17.41
N GLY A 197 -23.48 2.41 -18.08
CA GLY A 197 -22.18 1.95 -17.56
C GLY A 197 -21.15 3.08 -17.43
N ASP A 198 -21.07 3.96 -18.43
CA ASP A 198 -20.16 5.10 -18.43
C ASP A 198 -20.51 6.12 -17.32
N SER A 199 -21.80 6.33 -17.04
CA SER A 199 -22.25 7.21 -15.97
C SER A 199 -21.80 6.72 -14.58
N GLU A 200 -21.84 5.40 -14.34
CA GLU A 200 -21.37 4.81 -13.08
C GLU A 200 -19.85 4.93 -12.93
N MET A 201 -19.08 4.72 -14.00
CA MET A 201 -17.63 4.87 -14.00
C MET A 201 -17.22 6.33 -13.78
N ILE A 202 -17.86 7.29 -14.44
CA ILE A 202 -17.63 8.74 -14.23
C ILE A 202 -17.91 9.11 -12.77
N PHE A 203 -19.05 8.63 -12.24
CA PHE A 203 -19.42 8.87 -10.85
C PHE A 203 -18.40 8.24 -9.89
N GLY A 204 -17.97 7.00 -10.14
CA GLY A 204 -16.96 6.30 -9.36
C GLY A 204 -15.62 7.04 -9.35
N ASN A 205 -15.15 7.52 -10.50
CA ASN A 205 -13.95 8.34 -10.62
C ASN A 205 -14.06 9.63 -9.80
N LYS A 206 -15.21 10.31 -9.84
CA LYS A 206 -15.41 11.51 -9.04
C LYS A 206 -15.30 11.23 -7.54
N ILE A 207 -15.89 10.12 -7.08
CA ILE A 207 -15.82 9.73 -5.67
C ILE A 207 -14.39 9.32 -5.29
N ALA A 208 -13.69 8.56 -6.15
CA ALA A 208 -12.31 8.17 -5.90
C ALA A 208 -11.40 9.41 -5.75
N LEU A 209 -11.47 10.34 -6.70
CA LEU A 209 -10.66 11.57 -6.67
C LEU A 209 -10.93 12.38 -5.41
N LEU A 210 -12.19 12.73 -5.14
CA LEU A 210 -12.55 13.58 -3.99
C LEU A 210 -12.25 12.91 -2.65
N SER A 211 -12.42 11.59 -2.54
CA SER A 211 -12.11 10.86 -1.30
C SER A 211 -10.59 10.80 -1.06
N GLY A 212 -9.80 10.56 -2.10
CA GLY A 212 -8.35 10.58 -2.00
C GLY A 212 -7.81 11.95 -1.62
N ASP A 213 -8.32 13.03 -2.26
CA ASP A 213 -7.93 14.41 -1.94
C ASP A 213 -8.31 14.81 -0.51
N TYR A 214 -9.47 14.36 -0.03
CA TYR A 214 -9.89 14.59 1.36
C TYR A 214 -8.93 13.92 2.34
N LEU A 215 -8.55 12.66 2.11
CA LEU A 215 -7.59 11.95 2.95
C LEU A 215 -6.22 12.64 2.95
N LEU A 216 -5.76 13.08 1.79
CA LEU A 216 -4.49 13.77 1.66
C LEU A 216 -4.51 15.13 2.38
N GLY A 217 -5.62 15.88 2.25
CA GLY A 217 -5.82 17.14 2.98
C GLY A 217 -5.80 16.95 4.50
N ASN A 218 -6.46 15.90 5.01
CA ASN A 218 -6.42 15.57 6.45
C ASN A 218 -5.03 15.11 6.90
N ALA A 219 -4.33 14.34 6.08
CA ALA A 219 -2.95 13.95 6.37
C ALA A 219 -2.04 15.18 6.50
N CYS A 220 -2.16 16.16 5.59
CA CYS A 220 -1.43 17.42 5.67
C CYS A 220 -1.77 18.23 6.94
N LEU A 221 -3.06 18.31 7.30
CA LEU A 221 -3.51 19.00 8.50
C LEU A 221 -2.93 18.36 9.76
N GLN A 222 -3.00 17.05 9.87
CA GLN A 222 -2.49 16.30 11.02
C GLN A 222 -0.96 16.37 11.09
N LEU A 223 -0.28 16.25 9.95
CA LEU A 223 1.18 16.39 9.86
C LEU A 223 1.65 17.78 10.32
N ALA A 224 0.98 18.84 9.89
CA ALA A 224 1.25 20.20 10.36
C ALA A 224 1.00 20.34 11.87
N GLY A 225 -0.01 19.64 12.40
CA GLY A 225 -0.33 19.60 13.84
C GLY A 225 0.77 19.00 14.71
N LEU A 226 1.66 18.16 14.13
CA LEU A 226 2.83 17.61 14.85
C LEU A 226 3.94 18.66 15.10
N LYS A 227 3.88 19.83 14.46
CA LYS A 227 4.77 21.00 14.68
C LYS A 227 6.26 20.68 14.58
N ASN A 228 6.64 19.73 13.76
CA ASN A 228 8.03 19.36 13.51
C ASN A 228 8.36 19.64 12.03
N GLN A 229 9.18 20.65 11.76
CA GLN A 229 9.49 21.10 10.40
C GLN A 229 10.24 20.02 9.60
N GLU A 230 11.24 19.39 10.20
CA GLU A 230 12.01 18.32 9.57
C GLU A 230 11.11 17.15 9.13
N LEU A 231 10.18 16.75 10.00
CA LEU A 231 9.21 15.70 9.69
C LEU A 231 8.26 16.12 8.57
N ILE A 232 7.78 17.39 8.56
CA ILE A 232 6.89 17.88 7.50
C ILE A 232 7.60 17.80 6.14
N GLU A 233 8.85 18.25 6.06
CA GLU A 233 9.65 18.17 4.82
C GLU A 233 9.86 16.73 4.39
N LEU A 234 10.23 15.86 5.32
CA LEU A 234 10.46 14.44 5.07
C LEU A 234 9.22 13.73 4.52
N ILE A 235 8.07 13.86 5.17
CA ILE A 235 6.83 13.18 4.75
C ILE A 235 6.25 13.82 3.48
N SER A 236 6.33 15.14 3.33
CA SER A 236 5.90 15.81 2.10
C SER A 236 6.73 15.37 0.89
N SER A 237 8.03 15.11 1.07
CA SER A 237 8.87 14.54 0.02
C SER A 237 8.42 13.13 -0.40
N SER A 238 7.88 12.32 0.52
CA SER A 238 7.33 11.01 0.16
C SER A 238 6.04 11.11 -0.68
N VAL A 239 5.22 12.13 -0.43
CA VAL A 239 4.02 12.39 -1.26
C VAL A 239 4.43 12.80 -2.68
N ARG A 240 5.48 13.61 -2.83
CA ARG A 240 6.06 13.92 -4.14
C ARG A 240 6.54 12.66 -4.85
N ASP A 241 7.27 11.78 -4.15
CA ASP A 241 7.80 10.53 -4.71
C ASP A 241 6.66 9.61 -5.20
N LEU A 242 5.56 9.51 -4.43
CA LEU A 242 4.35 8.79 -4.85
C LEU A 242 3.77 9.33 -6.16
N ALA A 243 3.72 10.66 -6.33
CA ALA A 243 3.26 11.27 -7.57
C ALA A 243 4.24 11.01 -8.72
N GLU A 244 5.56 11.13 -8.47
CA GLU A 244 6.62 10.92 -9.45
C GLU A 244 6.63 9.49 -9.98
N SER A 245 6.30 8.49 -9.16
CA SER A 245 6.21 7.09 -9.58
C SER A 245 5.32 6.88 -10.80
N ASN A 246 4.32 7.74 -10.99
CA ASN A 246 3.39 7.69 -12.12
C ASN A 246 3.98 8.26 -13.43
N PHE A 247 5.19 8.79 -13.42
CA PHE A 247 5.86 9.36 -14.59
C PHE A 247 7.15 8.60 -14.97
N VAL A 248 7.49 7.54 -14.23
CA VAL A 248 8.70 6.75 -14.50
C VAL A 248 8.48 5.76 -15.64
N GLY A 249 9.36 5.79 -16.62
CA GLY A 249 9.45 4.83 -17.73
C GLY A 249 8.33 4.92 -18.76
N ASP A 250 8.28 3.92 -19.64
CA ASP A 250 7.29 3.86 -20.73
C ASP A 250 5.87 3.64 -20.19
N ARG A 251 4.90 4.21 -20.94
CA ARG A 251 3.47 4.11 -20.62
C ARG A 251 2.65 4.00 -21.90
N ASP A 252 1.45 3.41 -21.79
CA ASP A 252 0.48 3.43 -22.87
C ASP A 252 -0.24 4.79 -22.96
N MET A 253 -1.12 4.93 -23.94
CA MET A 253 -1.88 6.17 -24.13
C MET A 253 -2.86 6.47 -23.00
N GLN A 254 -3.17 5.49 -22.15
CA GLN A 254 -4.03 5.62 -20.97
C GLN A 254 -3.23 5.79 -19.67
N ASN A 255 -1.92 6.01 -19.79
CA ASN A 255 -0.99 6.14 -18.65
C ASN A 255 -0.79 4.86 -17.81
N ASN A 256 -1.08 3.67 -18.36
CA ASN A 256 -0.70 2.43 -17.69
C ASN A 256 0.81 2.18 -17.87
N PRO A 257 1.53 1.75 -16.83
CA PRO A 257 2.97 1.56 -16.90
C PRO A 257 3.33 0.35 -17.77
N LEU A 258 4.34 0.55 -18.62
CA LEU A 258 4.95 -0.48 -19.44
C LEU A 258 6.40 -0.69 -19.01
N PRO A 259 6.96 -1.90 -19.14
CA PRO A 259 8.37 -2.14 -18.93
C PRO A 259 9.20 -1.45 -20.00
N SER A 260 10.38 -0.98 -19.61
CA SER A 260 11.34 -0.43 -20.56
C SER A 260 11.98 -1.57 -21.38
N LYS A 261 12.46 -1.23 -22.57
CA LYS A 261 13.16 -2.22 -23.41
C LYS A 261 14.42 -2.70 -22.70
N PRO A 262 14.62 -4.03 -22.56
CA PRO A 262 15.83 -4.56 -21.95
C PRO A 262 17.09 -4.12 -22.72
N GLU A 263 18.10 -3.63 -22.01
CA GLU A 263 19.41 -3.31 -22.60
C GLU A 263 20.32 -4.54 -22.60
N PRO A 264 20.89 -4.94 -23.76
CA PRO A 264 21.83 -6.05 -23.84
C PRO A 264 23.07 -5.74 -22.99
N GLY A 265 23.34 -6.54 -21.96
CA GLY A 265 24.55 -6.40 -21.14
C GLY A 265 24.42 -5.60 -19.85
N SER A 266 23.24 -5.07 -19.51
CA SER A 266 22.99 -4.37 -18.24
C SER A 266 23.22 -5.24 -17.00
N ALA A 267 23.21 -6.58 -17.14
CA ALA A 267 23.49 -7.52 -16.06
C ALA A 267 24.94 -7.49 -15.53
N ARG A 268 25.88 -6.80 -16.21
CA ARG A 268 27.31 -6.85 -15.87
C ARG A 268 27.81 -5.76 -14.92
N ALA A 269 27.00 -4.79 -14.54
CA ALA A 269 27.44 -3.65 -13.71
C ALA A 269 26.89 -3.67 -12.28
N VAL A 270 26.75 -4.83 -11.66
CA VAL A 270 26.45 -4.91 -10.21
C VAL A 270 27.76 -5.13 -9.46
N SER A 271 28.54 -4.06 -9.33
CA SER A 271 29.60 -4.00 -8.31
C SER A 271 29.10 -3.10 -7.18
N ASN A 272 28.89 -3.71 -6.05
CA ASN A 272 28.49 -3.18 -4.75
C ASN A 272 26.98 -2.91 -4.57
N ASP A 273 26.40 -3.76 -3.72
CA ASP A 273 25.00 -3.84 -3.33
C ASP A 273 24.43 -2.59 -2.61
N ASP A 274 25.29 -1.66 -2.20
CA ASP A 274 24.91 -0.46 -1.46
C ASP A 274 24.66 0.76 -2.37
N ASP A 275 24.99 0.66 -3.67
CA ASP A 275 24.97 1.80 -4.59
C ASP A 275 23.91 1.62 -5.69
N LEU A 276 22.68 1.42 -5.29
CA LEU A 276 21.55 1.67 -6.21
C LEU A 276 21.38 3.18 -6.50
N GLY A 277 22.23 4.05 -5.94
CA GLY A 277 22.13 5.49 -6.06
C GLY A 277 20.90 6.08 -5.37
N PHE A 278 20.08 5.24 -4.77
CA PHE A 278 18.85 5.63 -4.07
C PHE A 278 19.07 5.75 -2.54
N GLY A 279 20.27 5.50 -2.05
CA GLY A 279 20.68 5.81 -0.68
C GLY A 279 20.61 7.30 -0.39
N ASP A 280 20.85 8.11 -1.42
CA ASP A 280 20.84 9.56 -1.39
C ASP A 280 19.55 10.20 -1.92
N LEU A 281 18.39 9.53 -1.82
CA LEU A 281 17.11 10.25 -1.80
C LEU A 281 17.03 11.24 -0.63
N GLU A 282 18.06 11.25 0.24
CA GLU A 282 18.28 12.27 1.26
C GLU A 282 18.72 13.62 0.68
N ASP A 283 19.45 13.62 -0.44
CA ASP A 283 19.82 14.88 -1.13
C ASP A 283 18.79 15.21 -2.20
N ASN A 284 17.72 15.88 -1.76
CA ASN A 284 16.61 16.36 -2.60
C ASN A 284 17.01 17.34 -3.71
N THR A 285 18.30 17.61 -3.86
CA THR A 285 18.82 18.66 -4.74
C THR A 285 19.25 18.16 -6.12
N GLN A 286 19.50 16.85 -6.28
CA GLN A 286 19.95 16.28 -7.55
C GLN A 286 18.82 15.50 -8.23
N PRO A 287 18.53 15.73 -9.52
CA PRO A 287 17.61 14.90 -10.28
C PRO A 287 18.20 13.50 -10.43
N LEU A 288 17.36 12.47 -10.16
CA LEU A 288 17.72 11.07 -10.40
C LEU A 288 18.10 10.86 -11.87
N ASN A 289 19.25 10.23 -12.14
CA ASN A 289 19.63 9.83 -13.49
C ASN A 289 18.84 8.56 -13.89
N ILE A 290 17.65 8.78 -14.42
CA ILE A 290 16.71 7.71 -14.78
C ILE A 290 17.24 6.86 -15.95
N LYS A 291 18.10 7.41 -16.82
CA LYS A 291 18.54 6.75 -18.05
C LYS A 291 19.31 5.45 -17.81
N ASP A 292 20.13 5.40 -16.75
CA ASP A 292 20.94 4.22 -16.44
C ASP A 292 20.19 3.16 -15.63
N VAL A 293 18.93 3.43 -15.29
CA VAL A 293 18.07 2.59 -14.45
C VAL A 293 17.07 1.82 -15.30
N LEU A 294 16.48 2.48 -16.30
CA LEU A 294 15.47 1.89 -17.16
C LEU A 294 16.09 0.83 -18.07
N GLY A 295 15.41 -0.30 -18.23
CA GLY A 295 15.90 -1.44 -19.00
C GLY A 295 16.78 -2.41 -18.20
N ASN A 296 17.21 -2.05 -16.98
CA ASN A 296 17.79 -2.99 -16.02
C ASN A 296 16.68 -3.50 -15.08
N PRO A 297 16.35 -4.79 -15.07
CA PRO A 297 15.18 -5.31 -14.37
C PRO A 297 15.12 -4.96 -12.89
N GLU A 298 16.20 -5.22 -12.15
CA GLU A 298 16.24 -4.99 -10.71
C GLU A 298 16.23 -3.49 -10.37
N ARG A 299 16.99 -2.67 -11.11
CA ARG A 299 17.05 -1.23 -10.88
C ARG A 299 15.75 -0.54 -11.24
N GLU A 300 15.15 -0.88 -12.38
CA GLU A 300 13.88 -0.31 -12.83
C GLU A 300 12.76 -0.70 -11.85
N TRP A 301 12.68 -1.97 -11.47
CA TRP A 301 11.73 -2.43 -10.48
C TRP A 301 11.90 -1.71 -9.13
N SER A 302 13.13 -1.64 -8.64
CA SER A 302 13.45 -0.99 -7.37
C SER A 302 13.08 0.50 -7.39
N LEU A 303 13.44 1.24 -8.45
CA LEU A 303 13.09 2.65 -8.57
C LEU A 303 11.57 2.86 -8.53
N ARG A 304 10.82 2.14 -9.37
CA ARG A 304 9.37 2.27 -9.44
C ARG A 304 8.71 2.00 -8.09
N HIS A 305 9.15 0.96 -7.38
CA HIS A 305 8.54 0.56 -6.12
C HIS A 305 9.06 1.33 -4.90
N ILE A 306 10.29 1.84 -4.92
CA ILE A 306 10.75 2.81 -3.92
C ILE A 306 9.88 4.06 -3.99
N LEU A 307 9.67 4.62 -5.17
CA LEU A 307 8.83 5.81 -5.33
C LEU A 307 7.36 5.53 -4.98
N ALA A 308 6.81 4.41 -5.43
CA ALA A 308 5.39 4.08 -5.24
C ALA A 308 5.03 3.67 -3.80
N ALA A 309 5.99 3.20 -2.99
CA ALA A 309 5.71 2.64 -1.67
C ALA A 309 6.87 2.78 -0.68
N GLY A 310 8.08 2.38 -1.09
CA GLY A 310 9.23 2.26 -0.20
C GLY A 310 9.65 3.58 0.45
N SER A 311 9.53 4.69 -0.28
CA SER A 311 9.81 6.03 0.23
C SER A 311 8.88 6.40 1.38
N LEU A 312 7.58 6.19 1.24
CA LEU A 312 6.62 6.55 2.29
C LEU A 312 6.87 5.73 3.56
N LEU A 313 6.97 4.40 3.47
CA LEU A 313 7.19 3.56 4.65
C LEU A 313 8.57 3.83 5.29
N GLY A 314 9.61 3.97 4.49
CA GLY A 314 10.96 4.29 4.96
C GLY A 314 11.02 5.63 5.69
N LYS A 315 10.50 6.69 5.07
CA LYS A 315 10.45 8.04 5.66
C LYS A 315 9.52 8.11 6.88
N SER A 316 8.45 7.32 6.93
CA SER A 316 7.60 7.23 8.12
C SER A 316 8.33 6.55 9.29
N CYS A 317 9.07 5.47 9.05
CA CYS A 317 9.90 4.83 10.07
C CYS A 317 11.02 5.79 10.56
N GLN A 318 11.68 6.51 9.64
CA GLN A 318 12.66 7.53 9.97
C GLN A 318 12.04 8.66 10.80
N GLY A 319 10.91 9.20 10.34
CA GLY A 319 10.19 10.28 11.01
C GLY A 319 9.75 9.92 12.43
N ALA A 320 9.38 8.66 12.66
CA ALA A 320 9.06 8.17 13.99
C ALA A 320 10.26 8.28 14.96
N LEU A 321 11.46 8.07 14.47
CA LEU A 321 12.68 8.20 15.26
C LEU A 321 13.16 9.65 15.39
N ILE A 322 12.86 10.51 14.41
CA ILE A 322 13.04 11.97 14.55
C ILE A 322 12.18 12.47 15.71
N LEU A 323 10.89 12.11 15.75
CA LEU A 323 9.99 12.48 16.84
C LEU A 323 10.45 11.95 18.21
N ALA A 324 11.10 10.78 18.22
CA ALA A 324 11.66 10.18 19.43
C ALA A 324 13.01 10.79 19.86
N GLY A 325 13.54 11.77 19.14
CA GLY A 325 14.84 12.41 19.43
C GLY A 325 16.02 11.45 19.27
N GLN A 326 15.90 10.41 18.47
CA GLN A 326 16.95 9.40 18.27
C GLN A 326 18.09 9.93 17.36
N PRO A 327 19.32 9.42 17.52
CA PRO A 327 20.44 9.83 16.68
C PRO A 327 20.21 9.56 15.19
N VAL A 328 20.78 10.40 14.31
CA VAL A 328 20.66 10.31 12.84
C VAL A 328 21.01 8.92 12.32
N LYS A 329 22.01 8.23 12.91
CA LYS A 329 22.34 6.84 12.51
C LYS A 329 21.15 5.90 12.64
N LEU A 330 20.44 5.94 13.77
CA LEU A 330 19.24 5.10 13.97
C LEU A 330 18.08 5.52 13.09
N GLN A 331 17.92 6.81 12.83
CA GLN A 331 16.92 7.33 11.89
C GLN A 331 17.15 6.77 10.48
N LYS A 332 18.40 6.78 9.98
CA LYS A 332 18.78 6.19 8.70
C LYS A 332 18.54 4.68 8.64
N GLN A 333 18.88 3.97 9.70
CA GLN A 333 18.58 2.54 9.80
C GLN A 333 17.08 2.25 9.74
N ALA A 334 16.26 3.06 10.41
CA ALA A 334 14.79 2.91 10.34
C ALA A 334 14.26 3.19 8.92
N TYR A 335 14.82 4.16 8.20
CA TYR A 335 14.49 4.37 6.79
C TYR A 335 14.80 3.14 5.95
N LEU A 336 16.01 2.57 6.07
CA LEU A 336 16.42 1.37 5.34
C LEU A 336 15.51 0.20 5.68
N PHE A 337 15.16 0.01 6.95
CA PHE A 337 14.23 -1.02 7.38
C PHE A 337 12.88 -0.90 6.65
N GLY A 338 12.24 0.26 6.71
CA GLY A 338 10.94 0.50 6.08
C GLY A 338 10.99 0.33 4.56
N LYS A 339 12.04 0.85 3.91
CA LYS A 339 12.29 0.69 2.47
C LYS A 339 12.39 -0.79 2.09
N HIS A 340 13.25 -1.55 2.74
CA HIS A 340 13.46 -2.96 2.41
C HIS A 340 12.24 -3.82 2.72
N LEU A 341 11.55 -3.58 3.82
CA LEU A 341 10.30 -4.27 4.15
C LEU A 341 9.23 -4.05 3.07
N SER A 342 9.07 -2.83 2.59
CA SER A 342 8.14 -2.50 1.51
C SER A 342 8.49 -3.21 0.20
N LEU A 343 9.78 -3.24 -0.17
CA LEU A 343 10.23 -3.93 -1.38
C LEU A 343 10.06 -5.45 -1.28
N ALA A 344 10.37 -6.06 -0.14
CA ALA A 344 10.14 -7.47 0.08
C ALA A 344 8.65 -7.83 -0.06
N TRP A 345 7.77 -6.99 0.49
CA TRP A 345 6.32 -7.17 0.35
C TRP A 345 5.85 -7.02 -1.10
N GLN A 346 6.37 -6.03 -1.83
CA GLN A 346 6.00 -5.85 -3.23
C GLN A 346 6.39 -7.05 -4.08
N ALA A 347 7.55 -7.65 -3.83
CA ALA A 347 7.96 -8.88 -4.52
C ALA A 347 6.99 -10.05 -4.26
N CYS A 348 6.42 -10.17 -3.03
CA CYS A 348 5.37 -11.15 -2.75
C CYS A 348 4.10 -10.89 -3.57
N ILE A 349 3.64 -9.61 -3.63
CA ILE A 349 2.48 -9.22 -4.45
C ILE A 349 2.71 -9.53 -5.92
N ASP A 350 3.91 -9.27 -6.43
CA ASP A 350 4.27 -9.49 -7.83
C ASP A 350 4.27 -10.97 -8.21
N MET A 351 4.54 -11.87 -7.27
CA MET A 351 4.51 -13.33 -7.49
C MET A 351 3.09 -13.92 -7.41
N GLU A 352 2.15 -13.26 -6.75
CA GLU A 352 0.79 -13.79 -6.54
C GLU A 352 0.07 -14.23 -7.82
N PRO A 353 0.05 -13.44 -8.92
CA PRO A 353 -0.60 -13.84 -10.16
C PRO A 353 -0.03 -15.13 -10.76
N PHE A 354 1.21 -15.45 -10.44
CA PHE A 354 1.96 -16.62 -10.93
C PHE A 354 1.94 -17.81 -9.95
N SER A 355 1.11 -17.79 -8.93
CA SER A 355 0.91 -18.91 -7.99
C SER A 355 0.26 -20.14 -8.64
N SER A 356 -0.40 -19.95 -9.78
CA SER A 356 -1.03 -20.99 -10.60
C SER A 356 -0.40 -21.03 -11.99
N PRO A 357 -0.26 -22.23 -12.61
CA PRO A 357 0.29 -22.35 -13.96
C PRO A 357 -0.60 -21.72 -15.05
N ASN A 358 -1.86 -21.48 -14.76
CA ASN A 358 -2.82 -20.88 -15.70
C ASN A 358 -3.39 -19.60 -15.11
N LEU A 359 -3.41 -18.55 -15.90
CA LEU A 359 -4.09 -17.30 -15.58
C LEU A 359 -5.62 -17.49 -15.80
N SER A 360 -6.44 -17.00 -14.87
CA SER A 360 -7.91 -17.05 -15.06
C SER A 360 -8.32 -16.16 -16.23
N PRO A 361 -9.36 -16.56 -17.00
CA PRO A 361 -9.82 -15.74 -18.12
C PRO A 361 -10.23 -14.34 -17.69
N GLY A 362 -9.61 -13.32 -18.31
CA GLY A 362 -9.88 -11.91 -18.02
C GLY A 362 -9.05 -11.33 -16.86
N ASP A 363 -8.28 -12.12 -16.12
CA ASP A 363 -7.36 -11.61 -15.12
C ASP A 363 -6.16 -10.92 -15.79
N ARG A 364 -5.65 -9.91 -15.11
CA ARG A 364 -4.48 -9.12 -15.52
C ARG A 364 -3.53 -8.96 -14.36
N PHE A 365 -2.28 -8.76 -14.67
CA PHE A 365 -1.21 -8.50 -13.70
C PHE A 365 -0.36 -7.31 -14.15
N SER A 366 0.48 -6.81 -13.26
CA SER A 366 1.37 -5.70 -13.56
C SER A 366 2.47 -6.12 -14.53
N LEU A 367 2.57 -5.44 -15.67
CA LEU A 367 3.61 -5.70 -16.68
C LEU A 367 5.00 -5.25 -16.20
N ILE A 368 5.06 -4.36 -15.20
CA ILE A 368 6.29 -3.90 -14.55
C ILE A 368 6.61 -4.68 -13.28
N SER A 369 5.94 -5.82 -13.05
CA SER A 369 6.24 -6.71 -11.91
C SER A 369 7.62 -7.39 -12.09
N ALA A 370 8.26 -7.72 -10.97
CA ALA A 370 9.59 -8.31 -10.97
C ALA A 370 9.68 -9.60 -11.83
N PRO A 371 8.72 -10.56 -11.78
CA PRO A 371 8.77 -11.75 -12.62
C PRO A 371 8.82 -11.42 -14.12
N VAL A 372 8.04 -10.41 -14.56
CA VAL A 372 8.01 -9.99 -15.96
C VAL A 372 9.33 -9.34 -16.36
N LEU A 373 9.83 -8.38 -15.57
CA LEU A 373 11.07 -7.68 -15.87
C LEU A 373 12.27 -8.63 -15.93
N PHE A 374 12.40 -9.56 -14.98
CA PHE A 374 13.46 -10.57 -14.99
C PHE A 374 13.33 -11.57 -16.14
N HIS A 375 12.09 -11.88 -16.56
CA HIS A 375 11.90 -12.75 -17.73
C HIS A 375 12.28 -12.04 -19.02
N LEU A 376 11.98 -10.75 -19.17
CA LEU A 376 12.39 -9.94 -20.32
C LEU A 376 13.91 -9.82 -20.47
N GLU A 377 14.67 -9.86 -19.38
CA GLU A 377 16.14 -9.95 -19.44
C GLU A 377 16.59 -11.32 -20.00
N TYR A 378 15.88 -12.40 -19.65
CA TYR A 378 16.16 -13.75 -20.12
C TYR A 378 15.72 -13.95 -21.56
N ASP A 379 14.50 -13.56 -21.90
CA ASP A 379 13.94 -13.61 -23.26
C ASP A 379 13.44 -12.24 -23.72
N PRO A 380 14.30 -11.44 -24.35
CA PRO A 380 13.91 -10.13 -24.86
C PRO A 380 12.88 -10.18 -25.98
N THR A 381 12.61 -11.35 -26.60
CA THR A 381 11.63 -11.48 -27.69
C THR A 381 10.20 -11.26 -27.19
N LEU A 382 9.94 -11.54 -25.90
CA LEU A 382 8.66 -11.27 -25.26
C LEU A 382 8.30 -9.77 -25.24
N TYR A 383 9.30 -8.88 -25.37
CA TYR A 383 9.07 -7.44 -25.46
C TYR A 383 8.24 -7.04 -26.68
N GLU A 384 8.30 -7.79 -27.78
CA GLU A 384 7.45 -7.52 -28.96
C GLU A 384 5.96 -7.75 -28.69
N GLU A 385 5.62 -8.65 -27.75
CA GLU A 385 4.24 -8.82 -27.28
C GLU A 385 3.80 -7.62 -26.44
N ILE A 386 4.67 -7.16 -25.51
CA ILE A 386 4.39 -6.01 -24.65
C ILE A 386 4.27 -4.71 -25.45
N LYS A 387 5.05 -4.56 -26.53
CA LYS A 387 5.02 -3.39 -27.42
C LYS A 387 3.65 -3.18 -28.07
N LYS A 388 2.83 -4.23 -28.25
CA LYS A 388 1.43 -4.11 -28.71
C LYS A 388 0.58 -3.28 -27.75
N GLY A 389 0.96 -3.22 -26.48
CA GLY A 389 0.31 -2.45 -25.43
C GLY A 389 0.59 -0.95 -25.45
N ARG A 390 1.40 -0.41 -26.38
CA ARG A 390 1.71 1.03 -26.42
C ARG A 390 0.49 1.93 -26.65
N GLU A 391 -0.48 1.47 -27.42
CA GLU A 391 -1.75 2.16 -27.61
C GLU A 391 -2.70 1.89 -26.43
N SER A 392 -2.80 0.64 -26.02
CA SER A 392 -3.57 0.19 -24.84
C SER A 392 -3.02 -1.15 -24.36
N VAL A 393 -2.83 -1.28 -23.04
CA VAL A 393 -2.49 -2.56 -22.41
C VAL A 393 -3.54 -3.65 -22.66
N ASP A 394 -4.74 -3.27 -23.13
CA ASP A 394 -5.81 -4.22 -23.52
C ASP A 394 -5.47 -5.03 -24.77
N ASN A 395 -4.53 -4.56 -25.58
CA ASN A 395 -4.06 -5.24 -26.81
C ASN A 395 -3.07 -6.37 -26.53
N ILE A 396 -2.70 -6.58 -25.25
CA ILE A 396 -1.68 -7.56 -24.84
C ILE A 396 -2.32 -8.90 -24.52
N ASP A 397 -1.69 -9.98 -24.97
CA ASP A 397 -2.05 -11.34 -24.55
C ASP A 397 -1.41 -11.68 -23.20
N TYR A 398 -2.14 -11.38 -22.13
CA TYR A 398 -1.70 -11.66 -20.76
C TYR A 398 -1.52 -13.15 -20.48
N ALA A 399 -2.33 -14.02 -21.10
CA ALA A 399 -2.21 -15.47 -20.89
C ALA A 399 -0.92 -16.01 -21.49
N LYS A 400 -0.52 -15.50 -22.65
CA LYS A 400 0.77 -15.82 -23.29
C LYS A 400 1.94 -15.36 -22.42
N ILE A 401 1.94 -14.08 -21.98
CA ILE A 401 3.02 -13.54 -21.13
C ILE A 401 3.11 -14.35 -19.84
N HIS A 402 1.97 -14.63 -19.19
CA HIS A 402 1.92 -15.43 -17.96
C HIS A 402 2.56 -16.80 -18.16
N SER A 403 2.17 -17.52 -19.24
CA SER A 403 2.72 -18.86 -19.55
C SER A 403 4.22 -18.86 -19.77
N GLU A 404 4.76 -17.84 -20.47
CA GLU A 404 6.20 -17.75 -20.72
C GLU A 404 6.97 -17.38 -19.44
N VAL A 405 6.49 -16.40 -18.67
CA VAL A 405 7.08 -16.00 -17.40
C VAL A 405 7.07 -17.17 -16.40
N PHE A 406 5.96 -17.92 -16.34
CA PHE A 406 5.83 -19.07 -15.43
C PHE A 406 6.84 -20.19 -15.74
N LYS A 407 7.21 -20.41 -17.01
CA LYS A 407 8.21 -21.40 -17.43
C LYS A 407 9.65 -20.92 -17.28
N GLY A 408 9.84 -19.61 -17.20
CA GLY A 408 11.16 -18.98 -17.19
C GLY A 408 11.73 -18.73 -15.80
N PRO A 409 12.91 -18.11 -15.71
CA PRO A 409 13.61 -17.86 -14.44
C PRO A 409 13.05 -16.65 -13.67
N GLY A 410 12.03 -15.95 -14.19
CA GLY A 410 11.51 -14.70 -13.61
C GLY A 410 11.03 -14.88 -12.17
N LEU A 411 10.31 -15.97 -11.89
CA LEU A 411 9.80 -16.25 -10.53
C LEU A 411 10.92 -16.58 -9.54
N GLU A 412 11.88 -17.40 -9.93
CA GLU A 412 13.03 -17.73 -9.07
C GLU A 412 13.84 -16.49 -8.73
N LYS A 413 14.14 -15.64 -9.72
CA LYS A 413 14.84 -14.37 -9.52
C LYS A 413 14.06 -13.44 -8.58
N THR A 414 12.72 -13.37 -8.72
CA THR A 414 11.86 -12.59 -7.84
C THR A 414 11.86 -13.11 -6.42
N CYS A 415 11.81 -14.43 -6.23
CA CYS A 415 11.93 -15.04 -4.90
C CYS A 415 13.28 -14.70 -4.24
N ASN A 416 14.38 -14.71 -5.00
CA ASN A 416 15.69 -14.32 -4.51
C ASN A 416 15.74 -12.81 -4.16
N LEU A 417 15.11 -11.95 -4.96
CA LEU A 417 14.97 -10.52 -4.68
C LEU A 417 14.17 -10.28 -3.38
N GLN A 418 13.05 -10.98 -3.20
CA GLN A 418 12.25 -10.94 -1.96
C GLN A 418 13.09 -11.34 -0.74
N LYS A 419 13.86 -12.44 -0.83
CA LYS A 419 14.75 -12.87 0.25
C LYS A 419 15.84 -11.85 0.53
N LYS A 420 16.46 -11.26 -0.49
CA LYS A 420 17.45 -10.19 -0.38
C LYS A 420 16.93 -9.05 0.49
N HIS A 421 15.74 -8.52 0.14
CA HIS A 421 15.15 -7.40 0.87
C HIS A 421 14.67 -7.81 2.28
N SER A 422 14.14 -9.01 2.45
CA SER A 422 13.77 -9.53 3.79
C SER A 422 14.99 -9.65 4.71
N LEU A 423 16.10 -10.15 4.19
CA LEU A 423 17.36 -10.26 4.95
C LEU A 423 17.93 -8.89 5.29
N ALA A 424 17.87 -7.92 4.38
CA ALA A 424 18.31 -6.55 4.64
C ALA A 424 17.46 -5.89 5.75
N ALA A 425 16.13 -6.03 5.71
CA ALA A 425 15.26 -5.56 6.78
C ALA A 425 15.55 -6.27 8.11
N MET A 426 15.78 -7.58 8.09
CA MET A 426 16.12 -8.38 9.28
C MET A 426 17.46 -7.95 9.87
N ALA A 427 18.47 -7.63 9.04
CA ALA A 427 19.77 -7.16 9.49
C ALA A 427 19.66 -5.88 10.31
N VAL A 428 18.85 -4.91 9.86
CA VAL A 428 18.60 -3.68 10.64
C VAL A 428 17.97 -4.02 11.99
N LEU A 429 16.96 -4.90 12.03
CA LEU A 429 16.32 -5.28 13.28
C LEU A 429 17.30 -5.94 14.27
N ASN A 430 18.26 -6.70 13.76
CA ASN A 430 19.25 -7.37 14.60
C ASN A 430 20.22 -6.42 15.32
N GLU A 431 20.38 -5.19 14.82
CA GLU A 431 21.16 -4.14 15.49
C GLU A 431 20.36 -3.45 16.61
N LEU A 432 19.02 -3.60 16.65
CA LEU A 432 18.17 -2.99 17.68
C LEU A 432 18.19 -3.80 18.98
N PRO A 433 17.92 -3.18 20.14
CA PRO A 433 17.80 -3.90 21.40
C PRO A 433 16.71 -4.99 21.36
N PRO A 434 16.91 -6.14 22.06
CA PRO A 434 15.88 -7.15 22.16
C PRO A 434 14.61 -6.59 22.82
N SER A 435 13.45 -6.79 22.16
CA SER A 435 12.14 -6.37 22.68
C SER A 435 11.03 -7.19 22.00
N ASP A 436 9.84 -7.21 22.61
CA ASP A 436 8.68 -7.87 22.03
C ASP A 436 8.30 -7.23 20.68
N ALA A 437 8.43 -5.91 20.57
CA ALA A 437 8.18 -5.19 19.32
C ALA A 437 9.17 -5.57 18.20
N ARG A 438 10.45 -5.71 18.53
CA ARG A 438 11.45 -6.25 17.57
C ARG A 438 11.10 -7.67 17.13
N THR A 439 10.75 -8.53 18.08
CA THR A 439 10.34 -9.92 17.78
C THR A 439 9.09 -9.96 16.90
N ALA A 440 8.12 -9.08 17.14
CA ALA A 440 6.94 -8.97 16.28
C ALA A 440 7.28 -8.57 14.84
N LEU A 441 8.19 -7.59 14.66
CA LEU A 441 8.67 -7.19 13.33
C LEU A 441 9.40 -8.35 12.62
N GLN A 442 10.22 -9.12 13.35
CA GLN A 442 10.87 -10.31 12.81
C GLN A 442 9.84 -11.37 12.39
N ASN A 443 8.82 -11.62 13.20
CA ASN A 443 7.75 -12.57 12.87
C ASN A 443 6.94 -12.15 11.64
N ILE A 444 6.70 -10.85 11.44
CA ILE A 444 6.05 -10.31 10.24
C ILE A 444 6.91 -10.60 9.00
N ILE A 445 8.23 -10.37 9.05
CA ILE A 445 9.14 -10.66 7.93
C ILE A 445 9.15 -12.16 7.62
N LEU A 446 9.22 -13.03 8.65
CA LEU A 446 9.21 -14.48 8.47
C LEU A 446 7.88 -14.97 7.88
N ALA A 447 6.74 -14.46 8.38
CA ALA A 447 5.43 -14.81 7.86
C ALA A 447 5.25 -14.40 6.39
N MET A 448 5.91 -13.30 5.96
CA MET A 448 5.91 -12.85 4.58
C MET A 448 6.72 -13.76 3.66
N GLN A 449 7.75 -14.43 4.16
CA GLN A 449 8.55 -15.40 3.37
C GLN A 449 7.80 -16.70 3.09
N ASP A 450 6.79 -17.00 3.89
CA ASP A 450 5.97 -18.21 3.77
C ASP A 450 4.69 -18.00 2.92
N LEU A 451 4.49 -16.77 2.39
CA LEU A 451 3.40 -16.43 1.47
C LEU A 451 3.72 -16.84 0.04
#